data_77022565656406c8ef6c228b540c082f
#
_entry.id   77022565656406c8ef6c228b540c082f
#
_cell.length_a   1.000
_cell.length_b   1.000
_cell.length_c   1.000
_cell.angle_alpha   90.00
_cell.angle_beta   90.00
_cell.angle_gamma   90.00
#
_symmetry.space_group_name_H-M   'P 1'
#
loop_
_entity.id
_entity.type
_entity.pdbx_description
1 polymer ?
#
loop_
_entity_poly.entity_id
_entity_poly.type
_entity_poly.pdbx_seq_one_letter_code
_entity_poly.pdbx_strand_id
1 'polypeptide(L)'
;MASKSASKSARRSARRPARKSSAPSSGRDAAAPAGDREKIMAAFLNLLADKPIEQIGFVEIAEASGVSLAQLRSEFPSTLAILAAHVKSVDRAVLSEDFGDVEEEPARERLFDVLMRRIEILTPHREAVRSLLRSARRNPPLALALNGLAVHSQQWMLSAAGIGASGPRGMIRAQGLAALFGGVLRTWIHDDDPGLARTMAALDRALARGQRFVGLIEDLCRIPARICRLRPRRRRGESSEDTAAAA
;
A
#
# COMPACT_ATOMS: atom_id res chain seq x y z
N MET A 1 -32.71 98.22 6.28
CA MET A 1 -31.29 97.99 5.91
C MET A 1 -31.04 96.49 5.91
N ALA A 2 -30.93 95.97 4.80
CA ALA A 2 -30.03 95.05 4.19
C ALA A 2 -29.38 94.01 5.07
N SER A 3 -29.58 92.73 4.81
CA SER A 3 -28.54 91.90 4.26
C SER A 3 -28.92 90.43 4.04
N LYS A 4 -28.91 90.06 2.88
CA LYS A 4 -28.33 88.91 2.17
C LYS A 4 -28.51 87.51 2.79
N SER A 5 -29.33 86.76 2.10
CA SER A 5 -29.41 85.34 2.01
C SER A 5 -28.13 84.69 1.40
N ALA A 6 -27.81 83.58 1.90
CA ALA A 6 -26.93 82.63 1.19
C ALA A 6 -27.50 81.18 1.24
N SER A 7 -28.03 80.78 0.10
CA SER A 7 -28.50 79.45 -0.21
C SER A 7 -27.33 78.46 -0.17
N LYS A 8 -27.48 77.37 0.51
CA LYS A 8 -26.57 76.24 0.47
C LYS A 8 -27.29 75.00 -0.05
N SER A 9 -27.13 74.76 -1.36
CA SER A 9 -27.58 73.60 -2.07
C SER A 9 -27.01 72.31 -1.45
N ALA A 10 -27.88 71.43 -0.94
CA ALA A 10 -27.51 70.08 -0.50
C ALA A 10 -27.61 69.12 -1.70
N ARG A 11 -26.46 68.71 -2.20
CA ARG A 11 -26.35 67.58 -3.16
C ARG A 11 -26.72 66.28 -2.44
N ARG A 12 -27.85 65.68 -2.79
CA ARG A 12 -28.22 64.32 -2.47
C ARG A 12 -27.37 63.37 -3.31
N SER A 13 -26.39 62.76 -2.65
CA SER A 13 -25.66 61.60 -3.21
C SER A 13 -26.54 60.38 -3.18
N ALA A 14 -26.95 59.91 -4.34
CA ALA A 14 -27.65 58.64 -4.50
C ALA A 14 -26.74 57.47 -4.20
N ARG A 15 -26.99 56.80 -3.09
CA ARG A 15 -26.34 55.52 -2.76
C ARG A 15 -26.88 54.44 -3.70
N ARG A 16 -26.02 53.96 -4.60
CA ARG A 16 -26.21 52.80 -5.46
C ARG A 16 -26.25 51.52 -4.59
N PRO A 17 -27.25 50.63 -4.71
CA PRO A 17 -27.22 49.40 -3.93
C PRO A 17 -26.12 48.46 -4.45
N ALA A 18 -25.27 47.97 -3.52
CA ALA A 18 -24.26 47.00 -3.80
C ALA A 18 -24.88 45.68 -4.27
N ARG A 19 -24.56 45.29 -5.47
CA ARG A 19 -24.88 44.00 -6.05
C ARG A 19 -24.14 42.92 -5.21
N LYS A 20 -24.92 42.14 -4.44
CA LYS A 20 -24.40 40.92 -3.79
C LYS A 20 -23.95 39.97 -4.89
N SER A 21 -22.67 39.86 -5.09
CA SER A 21 -22.06 38.77 -5.87
C SER A 21 -22.25 37.48 -5.07
N SER A 22 -23.16 36.64 -5.50
CA SER A 22 -23.22 35.25 -5.08
C SER A 22 -21.99 34.56 -5.63
N ALA A 23 -20.99 34.33 -4.78
CA ALA A 23 -19.91 33.40 -5.07
C ALA A 23 -20.51 32.00 -5.30
N PRO A 24 -20.04 31.24 -6.32
CA PRO A 24 -20.45 29.86 -6.44
C PRO A 24 -19.95 29.11 -5.21
N SER A 25 -20.86 28.49 -4.48
CA SER A 25 -20.53 27.51 -3.47
C SER A 25 -19.82 26.37 -4.16
N SER A 26 -18.48 26.37 -4.11
CA SER A 26 -17.71 25.17 -4.39
C SER A 26 -18.23 24.10 -3.43
N GLY A 27 -18.92 23.12 -3.98
CA GLY A 27 -19.25 21.90 -3.27
C GLY A 27 -17.97 21.32 -2.70
N ARG A 28 -17.71 21.59 -1.42
CA ARG A 28 -16.82 20.75 -0.65
C ARG A 28 -17.49 19.39 -0.65
N ASP A 29 -16.89 18.42 -1.34
CA ASP A 29 -17.12 17.03 -1.05
C ASP A 29 -16.94 16.89 0.46
N ALA A 30 -18.06 16.82 1.17
CA ALA A 30 -18.07 16.55 2.60
C ALA A 30 -17.52 15.14 2.73
N ALA A 31 -16.25 15.04 3.10
CA ALA A 31 -15.66 13.77 3.53
C ALA A 31 -16.59 13.23 4.61
N ALA A 32 -17.17 12.04 4.38
CA ALA A 32 -18.01 11.36 5.35
C ALA A 32 -17.25 11.26 6.68
N PRO A 33 -17.95 11.40 7.81
CA PRO A 33 -17.29 11.36 9.12
C PRO A 33 -16.46 10.07 9.24
N ALA A 34 -15.23 10.16 9.73
CA ALA A 34 -14.27 9.06 9.87
C ALA A 34 -14.90 7.80 10.49
N GLY A 35 -15.94 7.96 11.31
CA GLY A 35 -16.70 6.88 11.91
C GLY A 35 -17.47 5.97 10.95
N ASP A 36 -18.00 6.45 9.81
CA ASP A 36 -18.76 5.59 8.90
C ASP A 36 -17.85 4.64 8.12
N ARG A 37 -16.69 5.13 7.71
CA ARG A 37 -15.67 4.30 7.05
C ARG A 37 -15.18 3.18 7.97
N GLU A 38 -14.95 3.47 9.23
CA GLU A 38 -14.53 2.48 10.22
C GLU A 38 -15.63 1.47 10.53
N LYS A 39 -16.88 1.90 10.66
CA LYS A 39 -18.04 1.01 10.84
C LYS A 39 -18.19 0.03 9.68
N ILE A 40 -18.06 0.52 8.44
CA ILE A 40 -18.14 -0.30 7.23
C ILE A 40 -17.03 -1.35 7.21
N MET A 41 -15.78 -0.96 7.53
CA MET A 41 -14.65 -1.90 7.59
C MET A 41 -14.86 -2.97 8.68
N ALA A 42 -15.29 -2.57 9.87
CA ALA A 42 -15.55 -3.50 10.97
C ALA A 42 -16.69 -4.49 10.64
N ALA A 43 -17.81 -3.99 10.10
CA ALA A 43 -18.91 -4.84 9.66
C ALA A 43 -18.50 -5.84 8.59
N PHE A 44 -17.74 -5.38 7.58
CA PHE A 44 -17.21 -6.26 6.53
C PHE A 44 -16.28 -7.35 7.08
N LEU A 45 -15.38 -7.02 8.02
CA LEU A 45 -14.46 -7.99 8.62
C LEU A 45 -15.22 -9.03 9.50
N ASN A 46 -16.26 -8.61 10.19
CA ASN A 46 -17.12 -9.52 10.95
C ASN A 46 -17.83 -10.49 10.00
N LEU A 47 -18.46 -9.99 8.93
CA LEU A 47 -19.08 -10.85 7.92
C LEU A 47 -18.07 -11.79 7.26
N LEU A 48 -16.85 -11.32 7.02
CA LEU A 48 -15.78 -12.13 6.42
C LEU A 48 -15.27 -13.23 7.37
N ALA A 49 -15.40 -13.06 8.67
CA ALA A 49 -15.09 -14.10 9.65
C ALA A 49 -16.07 -15.27 9.55
N ASP A 50 -17.34 -14.99 9.27
CA ASP A 50 -18.42 -15.97 9.26
C ASP A 50 -18.57 -16.68 7.90
N LYS A 51 -18.30 -15.98 6.79
CA LYS A 51 -18.55 -16.52 5.45
C LYS A 51 -17.50 -16.09 4.40
N PRO A 52 -17.45 -16.81 3.25
CA PRO A 52 -16.55 -16.46 2.14
C PRO A 52 -16.85 -15.07 1.57
N ILE A 53 -15.80 -14.36 1.12
CA ILE A 53 -15.92 -13.01 0.56
C ILE A 53 -16.87 -12.94 -0.65
N GLU A 54 -16.97 -14.02 -1.43
CA GLU A 54 -17.84 -14.14 -2.59
C GLU A 54 -19.33 -14.10 -2.23
N GLN A 55 -19.67 -14.37 -0.98
CA GLN A 55 -21.06 -14.39 -0.48
C GLN A 55 -21.45 -13.09 0.23
N ILE A 56 -20.51 -12.15 0.37
CA ILE A 56 -20.77 -10.89 1.07
C ILE A 56 -21.27 -9.85 0.08
N GLY A 57 -22.56 -9.48 0.22
CA GLY A 57 -23.22 -8.46 -0.60
C GLY A 57 -23.13 -7.05 -0.01
N PHE A 58 -23.26 -6.03 -0.88
CA PHE A 58 -23.23 -4.63 -0.41
C PHE A 58 -24.41 -4.28 0.50
N VAL A 59 -25.60 -4.85 0.26
CA VAL A 59 -26.78 -4.63 1.11
C VAL A 59 -26.50 -5.08 2.52
N GLU A 60 -25.96 -6.25 2.67
CA GLU A 60 -25.63 -6.85 3.95
C GLU A 60 -24.53 -6.07 4.72
N ILE A 61 -23.51 -5.56 3.99
CA ILE A 61 -22.50 -4.70 4.62
C ILE A 61 -23.16 -3.38 5.10
N ALA A 62 -24.06 -2.80 4.32
CA ALA A 62 -24.76 -1.57 4.68
C ALA A 62 -25.63 -1.78 5.93
N GLU A 63 -26.39 -2.87 5.96
CA GLU A 63 -27.24 -3.25 7.11
C GLU A 63 -26.38 -3.50 8.36
N ALA A 64 -25.32 -4.31 8.25
CA ALA A 64 -24.45 -4.62 9.36
C ALA A 64 -23.67 -3.42 9.91
N SER A 65 -23.38 -2.43 9.06
CA SER A 65 -22.68 -1.19 9.47
C SER A 65 -23.62 -0.06 9.91
N GLY A 66 -24.93 -0.21 9.69
CA GLY A 66 -25.92 0.83 9.98
C GLY A 66 -25.83 2.05 9.08
N VAL A 67 -25.30 1.91 7.85
CA VAL A 67 -25.21 2.98 6.85
C VAL A 67 -26.14 2.71 5.66
N SER A 68 -26.48 3.75 4.90
CA SER A 68 -27.22 3.56 3.65
C SER A 68 -26.29 3.01 2.54
N LEU A 69 -26.89 2.36 1.52
CA LEU A 69 -26.13 1.94 0.33
C LEU A 69 -25.45 3.11 -0.39
N ALA A 70 -26.07 4.31 -0.36
CA ALA A 70 -25.48 5.50 -0.94
C ALA A 70 -24.21 5.93 -0.20
N GLN A 71 -24.25 5.90 1.13
CA GLN A 71 -23.07 6.17 1.97
C GLN A 71 -21.99 5.10 1.77
N LEU A 72 -22.35 3.81 1.77
CA LEU A 72 -21.41 2.73 1.45
C LEU A 72 -20.74 2.95 0.08
N ARG A 73 -21.52 3.32 -0.93
CA ARG A 73 -21.01 3.56 -2.29
C ARG A 73 -20.09 4.79 -2.38
N SER A 74 -20.37 5.83 -1.59
CA SER A 74 -19.51 7.02 -1.55
C SER A 74 -18.13 6.71 -0.92
N GLU A 75 -18.07 5.80 0.07
CA GLU A 75 -16.85 5.43 0.76
C GLU A 75 -16.03 4.39 0.02
N PHE A 76 -16.69 3.40 -0.59
CA PHE A 76 -16.02 2.25 -1.18
C PHE A 76 -16.62 1.84 -2.53
N PRO A 77 -15.78 1.74 -3.57
CA PRO A 77 -16.20 1.28 -4.89
C PRO A 77 -16.45 -0.23 -4.97
N SER A 78 -15.87 -1.03 -4.07
CA SER A 78 -15.95 -2.50 -4.09
C SER A 78 -15.61 -3.10 -2.73
N THR A 79 -15.96 -4.38 -2.51
CA THR A 79 -15.54 -5.13 -1.32
C THR A 79 -14.00 -5.26 -1.22
N LEU A 80 -13.31 -5.37 -2.36
CA LEU A 80 -11.85 -5.36 -2.40
C LEU A 80 -11.27 -4.00 -1.94
N ALA A 81 -11.96 -2.89 -2.20
CA ALA A 81 -11.53 -1.57 -1.72
C ALA A 81 -11.69 -1.44 -0.19
N ILE A 82 -12.71 -2.07 0.40
CA ILE A 82 -12.87 -2.15 1.87
C ILE A 82 -11.68 -2.93 2.45
N LEU A 83 -11.34 -4.06 1.86
CA LEU A 83 -10.19 -4.87 2.28
C LEU A 83 -8.87 -4.09 2.13
N ALA A 84 -8.68 -3.38 1.02
CA ALA A 84 -7.50 -2.54 0.81
C ALA A 84 -7.37 -1.43 1.87
N ALA A 85 -8.50 -0.84 2.27
CA ALA A 85 -8.54 0.15 3.35
C ALA A 85 -8.16 -0.47 4.71
N HIS A 86 -8.62 -1.69 5.00
CA HIS A 86 -8.22 -2.42 6.21
C HIS A 86 -6.72 -2.74 6.19
N VAL A 87 -6.18 -3.26 5.08
CA VAL A 87 -4.72 -3.50 4.94
C VAL A 87 -3.95 -2.21 5.21
N LYS A 88 -4.38 -1.09 4.62
CA LYS A 88 -3.76 0.22 4.86
C LYS A 88 -3.86 0.66 6.32
N SER A 89 -4.97 0.40 7.02
CA SER A 89 -5.10 0.73 8.45
C SER A 89 -4.15 -0.09 9.32
N VAL A 90 -3.98 -1.38 9.02
CA VAL A 90 -2.98 -2.24 9.67
C VAL A 90 -1.56 -1.73 9.39
N ASP A 91 -1.24 -1.41 8.14
CA ASP A 91 0.07 -0.86 7.78
C ASP A 91 0.37 0.42 8.57
N ARG A 92 -0.60 1.34 8.66
CA ARG A 92 -0.46 2.58 9.44
C ARG A 92 -0.24 2.32 10.92
N ALA A 93 -0.95 1.36 11.50
CA ALA A 93 -0.81 1.00 12.91
C ALA A 93 0.60 0.46 13.18
N VAL A 94 1.13 -0.42 12.31
CA VAL A 94 2.52 -0.89 12.40
C VAL A 94 3.52 0.27 12.29
N LEU A 95 3.35 1.13 11.28
CA LEU A 95 4.27 2.23 10.99
C LEU A 95 4.22 3.38 12.01
N SER A 96 3.18 3.44 12.84
CA SER A 96 3.06 4.45 13.91
C SER A 96 3.84 4.08 15.17
N GLU A 97 4.37 2.87 15.25
CA GLU A 97 5.20 2.45 16.37
C GLU A 97 6.66 2.82 16.15
N ASP A 98 7.31 3.14 17.23
CA ASP A 98 8.76 3.36 17.26
C ASP A 98 9.45 2.01 17.46
N PHE A 99 10.16 1.54 16.45
CA PHE A 99 10.95 0.30 16.52
C PHE A 99 12.38 0.55 17.06
N GLY A 100 12.62 1.69 17.71
CA GLY A 100 13.92 2.05 18.29
C GLY A 100 14.97 2.48 17.26
N ASP A 101 16.22 2.59 17.69
CA ASP A 101 17.33 3.02 16.84
C ASP A 101 17.62 1.98 15.75
N VAL A 102 17.10 2.27 14.56
CA VAL A 102 17.17 1.41 13.34
C VAL A 102 18.59 1.10 12.91
N GLU A 103 19.59 1.82 13.43
CA GLU A 103 21.00 1.70 12.99
C GLU A 103 21.78 0.59 13.73
N GLU A 104 21.37 0.19 14.93
CA GLU A 104 22.13 -0.77 15.74
C GLU A 104 21.76 -2.24 15.50
N GLU A 105 20.54 -2.53 15.05
CA GLU A 105 20.06 -3.89 14.83
C GLU A 105 20.22 -4.39 13.39
N PRO A 106 20.49 -5.69 13.17
CA PRO A 106 20.49 -6.28 11.84
C PRO A 106 19.13 -6.12 11.15
N ALA A 107 19.13 -5.75 9.85
CA ALA A 107 17.90 -5.54 9.07
C ALA A 107 16.89 -6.71 9.11
N ARG A 108 17.37 -7.93 9.34
CA ARG A 108 16.55 -9.13 9.51
C ARG A 108 15.76 -9.10 10.82
N GLU A 109 16.37 -8.69 11.91
CA GLU A 109 15.75 -8.63 13.23
C GLU A 109 14.69 -7.54 13.24
N ARG A 110 15.00 -6.35 12.74
CA ARG A 110 14.02 -5.28 12.53
C ARG A 110 12.82 -5.75 11.69
N LEU A 111 13.07 -6.48 10.59
CA LEU A 111 11.99 -6.99 9.76
C LEU A 111 11.16 -8.06 10.49
N PHE A 112 11.78 -8.87 11.35
CA PHE A 112 11.10 -9.84 12.18
C PHE A 112 10.12 -9.12 13.12
N ASP A 113 10.56 -8.07 13.82
CA ASP A 113 9.74 -7.32 14.78
C ASP A 113 8.58 -6.60 14.09
N VAL A 114 8.85 -5.92 12.97
CA VAL A 114 7.81 -5.28 12.14
C VAL A 114 6.73 -6.29 11.72
N LEU A 115 7.11 -7.50 11.30
CA LEU A 115 6.16 -8.51 10.85
C LEU A 115 5.45 -9.21 12.01
N MET A 116 6.09 -9.40 13.16
CA MET A 116 5.44 -9.90 14.36
C MET A 116 4.39 -8.91 14.87
N ARG A 117 4.73 -7.63 14.91
CA ARG A 117 3.78 -6.58 15.26
C ARG A 117 2.57 -6.55 14.35
N ARG A 118 2.80 -6.72 13.05
CA ARG A 118 1.72 -6.85 12.08
C ARG A 118 0.77 -8.02 12.41
N ILE A 119 1.31 -9.17 12.82
CA ILE A 119 0.52 -10.35 13.21
C ILE A 119 -0.30 -10.05 14.46
N GLU A 120 0.26 -9.36 15.45
CA GLU A 120 -0.45 -8.96 16.67
C GLU A 120 -1.65 -8.07 16.35
N ILE A 121 -1.45 -7.04 15.49
CA ILE A 121 -2.53 -6.14 15.04
C ILE A 121 -3.62 -6.90 14.27
N LEU A 122 -3.26 -7.95 13.52
CA LEU A 122 -4.20 -8.80 12.79
C LEU A 122 -4.94 -9.81 13.69
N THR A 123 -4.48 -10.04 14.92
CA THR A 123 -5.02 -11.09 15.81
C THR A 123 -6.53 -10.98 16.06
N PRO A 124 -7.14 -9.80 16.27
CA PRO A 124 -8.58 -9.67 16.41
C PRO A 124 -9.38 -10.11 15.16
N HIS A 125 -8.73 -10.15 14.00
CA HIS A 125 -9.34 -10.48 12.71
C HIS A 125 -8.87 -11.83 12.13
N ARG A 126 -8.37 -12.74 13.00
CA ARG A 126 -7.81 -14.04 12.60
C ARG A 126 -8.79 -14.86 11.74
N GLU A 127 -10.08 -14.92 12.13
CA GLU A 127 -11.08 -15.68 11.39
C GLU A 127 -11.39 -15.08 10.02
N ALA A 128 -11.42 -13.75 9.90
CA ALA A 128 -11.57 -13.06 8.62
C ALA A 128 -10.38 -13.39 7.68
N VAL A 129 -9.16 -13.39 8.20
CA VAL A 129 -7.97 -13.78 7.42
C VAL A 129 -8.03 -15.25 7.02
N ARG A 130 -8.47 -16.13 7.93
CA ARG A 130 -8.67 -17.56 7.62
C ARG A 130 -9.67 -17.77 6.48
N SER A 131 -10.81 -17.10 6.54
CA SER A 131 -11.85 -17.15 5.51
C SER A 131 -11.31 -16.63 4.16
N LEU A 132 -10.60 -15.50 4.17
CA LEU A 132 -9.99 -14.91 2.99
C LEU A 132 -8.96 -15.83 2.33
N LEU A 133 -8.09 -16.46 3.11
CA LEU A 133 -7.12 -17.44 2.59
C LEU A 133 -7.79 -18.69 2.00
N ARG A 134 -8.94 -19.11 2.55
CA ARG A 134 -9.74 -20.20 1.98
C ARG A 134 -10.36 -19.83 0.63
N SER A 135 -10.94 -18.62 0.55
CA SER A 135 -11.51 -18.08 -0.70
C SER A 135 -10.43 -17.95 -1.78
N ALA A 136 -9.27 -17.38 -1.45
CA ALA A 136 -8.16 -17.22 -2.38
C ALA A 136 -7.67 -18.53 -3.01
N ARG A 137 -7.73 -19.65 -2.29
CA ARG A 137 -7.33 -20.97 -2.83
C ARG A 137 -8.27 -21.49 -3.93
N ARG A 138 -9.51 -21.03 -3.95
CA ARG A 138 -10.56 -21.45 -4.87
C ARG A 138 -10.84 -20.42 -5.96
N ASN A 139 -10.31 -19.22 -5.82
CA ASN A 139 -10.56 -18.08 -6.68
C ASN A 139 -9.23 -17.43 -7.11
N PRO A 140 -8.63 -17.85 -8.26
CA PRO A 140 -7.36 -17.31 -8.73
C PRO A 140 -7.37 -15.81 -9.01
N PRO A 141 -8.42 -15.19 -9.59
CA PRO A 141 -8.53 -13.73 -9.69
C PRO A 141 -8.44 -13.02 -8.34
N LEU A 142 -9.13 -13.52 -7.33
CA LEU A 142 -9.04 -12.99 -5.96
C LEU A 142 -7.63 -13.15 -5.40
N ALA A 143 -7.01 -14.32 -5.57
CA ALA A 143 -5.64 -14.56 -5.11
C ALA A 143 -4.64 -13.57 -5.73
N LEU A 144 -4.80 -13.25 -7.02
CA LEU A 144 -3.96 -12.27 -7.71
C LEU A 144 -4.18 -10.84 -7.15
N ALA A 145 -5.44 -10.46 -6.94
CA ALA A 145 -5.77 -9.16 -6.34
C ALA A 145 -5.19 -9.02 -4.92
N LEU A 146 -5.33 -10.07 -4.09
CA LEU A 146 -4.75 -10.13 -2.74
C LEU A 146 -3.23 -10.09 -2.77
N ASN A 147 -2.59 -10.77 -3.72
CA ASN A 147 -1.14 -10.69 -3.90
C ASN A 147 -0.71 -9.26 -4.22
N GLY A 148 -1.43 -8.55 -5.09
CA GLY A 148 -1.15 -7.13 -5.38
C GLY A 148 -1.22 -6.25 -4.13
N LEU A 149 -2.27 -6.40 -3.31
CA LEU A 149 -2.39 -5.70 -2.03
C LEU A 149 -1.25 -6.06 -1.07
N ALA A 150 -0.92 -7.36 -0.97
CA ALA A 150 0.15 -7.84 -0.11
C ALA A 150 1.51 -7.26 -0.52
N VAL A 151 1.86 -7.30 -1.81
CA VAL A 151 3.12 -6.74 -2.31
C VAL A 151 3.24 -5.25 -1.99
N HIS A 152 2.18 -4.49 -2.24
CA HIS A 152 2.17 -3.07 -1.93
C HIS A 152 2.37 -2.80 -0.42
N SER A 153 1.69 -3.57 0.42
CA SER A 153 1.83 -3.50 1.87
C SER A 153 3.25 -3.90 2.33
N GLN A 154 3.84 -4.97 1.75
CA GLN A 154 5.19 -5.40 2.13
C GLN A 154 6.29 -4.40 1.73
N GLN A 155 6.07 -3.53 0.75
CA GLN A 155 6.98 -2.42 0.47
C GLN A 155 7.12 -1.48 1.67
N TRP A 156 6.01 -1.20 2.37
CA TRP A 156 6.02 -0.40 3.59
C TRP A 156 6.74 -1.11 4.74
N MET A 157 6.54 -2.42 4.90
CA MET A 157 7.22 -3.20 5.94
C MET A 157 8.73 -3.26 5.69
N LEU A 158 9.17 -3.45 4.43
CA LEU A 158 10.58 -3.36 4.07
C LEU A 158 11.17 -1.98 4.39
N SER A 159 10.43 -0.91 4.06
CA SER A 159 10.86 0.45 4.34
C SER A 159 10.99 0.73 5.84
N ALA A 160 10.04 0.24 6.65
CA ALA A 160 10.08 0.34 8.11
C ALA A 160 11.31 -0.38 8.71
N ALA A 161 11.69 -1.51 8.12
CA ALA A 161 12.88 -2.25 8.52
C ALA A 161 14.20 -1.67 7.95
N GLY A 162 14.18 -0.50 7.27
CA GLY A 162 15.36 0.10 6.66
C GLY A 162 15.88 -0.65 5.43
N ILE A 163 15.05 -1.50 4.80
CA ILE A 163 15.43 -2.28 3.61
C ILE A 163 14.91 -1.57 2.36
N GLY A 164 15.78 -1.34 1.38
CA GLY A 164 15.42 -0.67 0.14
C GLY A 164 14.26 -1.36 -0.60
N ALA A 165 13.12 -0.67 -0.71
CA ALA A 165 11.89 -1.16 -1.32
C ALA A 165 11.59 -0.54 -2.69
N SER A 166 12.43 0.36 -3.20
CA SER A 166 12.21 1.11 -4.44
C SER A 166 12.80 0.41 -5.66
N GLY A 167 12.22 0.71 -6.83
CA GLY A 167 12.67 0.19 -8.12
C GLY A 167 12.42 -1.31 -8.32
N PRO A 168 12.93 -1.89 -9.44
CA PRO A 168 12.68 -3.30 -9.77
C PRO A 168 13.16 -4.29 -8.71
N ARG A 169 14.31 -4.02 -8.09
CA ARG A 169 14.85 -4.88 -7.01
C ARG A 169 13.97 -4.82 -5.76
N GLY A 170 13.48 -3.63 -5.39
CA GLY A 170 12.54 -3.47 -4.28
C GLY A 170 11.22 -4.21 -4.53
N MET A 171 10.72 -4.19 -5.76
CA MET A 171 9.52 -4.93 -6.15
C MET A 171 9.71 -6.45 -6.01
N ILE A 172 10.85 -6.99 -6.43
CA ILE A 172 11.19 -8.42 -6.28
C ILE A 172 11.26 -8.79 -4.79
N ARG A 173 11.90 -7.95 -3.96
CA ARG A 173 11.96 -8.18 -2.51
C ARG A 173 10.56 -8.16 -1.87
N ALA A 174 9.73 -7.19 -2.24
CA ALA A 174 8.36 -7.08 -1.73
C ALA A 174 7.49 -8.28 -2.16
N GLN A 175 7.62 -8.74 -3.40
CA GLN A 175 6.95 -9.95 -3.89
C GLN A 175 7.42 -11.20 -3.14
N GLY A 176 8.72 -11.36 -2.95
CA GLY A 176 9.28 -12.45 -2.15
C GLY A 176 8.77 -12.44 -0.71
N LEU A 177 8.78 -11.26 -0.08
CA LEU A 177 8.28 -11.10 1.28
C LEU A 177 6.77 -11.36 1.39
N ALA A 178 5.97 -10.94 0.41
CA ALA A 178 4.53 -11.23 0.36
C ALA A 178 4.27 -12.74 0.30
N ALA A 179 5.03 -13.48 -0.50
CA ALA A 179 4.93 -14.93 -0.59
C ALA A 179 5.34 -15.63 0.73
N LEU A 180 6.46 -15.19 1.33
CA LEU A 180 6.94 -15.71 2.61
C LEU A 180 5.94 -15.43 3.73
N PHE A 181 5.46 -14.20 3.85
CA PHE A 181 4.50 -13.80 4.86
C PHE A 181 3.16 -14.51 4.70
N GLY A 182 2.69 -14.71 3.46
CA GLY A 182 1.51 -15.54 3.19
C GLY A 182 1.68 -17.00 3.68
N GLY A 183 2.90 -17.54 3.66
CA GLY A 183 3.24 -18.81 4.28
C GLY A 183 3.15 -18.78 5.80
N VAL A 184 3.66 -17.70 6.42
CA VAL A 184 3.59 -17.49 7.88
C VAL A 184 2.14 -17.33 8.34
N LEU A 185 1.31 -16.56 7.63
CA LEU A 185 -0.11 -16.41 7.94
C LEU A 185 -0.86 -17.74 7.96
N ARG A 186 -0.48 -18.70 7.08
CA ARG A 186 -1.07 -20.05 7.11
C ARG A 186 -0.72 -20.83 8.38
N THR A 187 0.46 -20.61 8.96
CA THR A 187 0.83 -21.19 10.26
C THR A 187 0.08 -20.48 11.37
N TRP A 188 0.07 -19.16 11.34
CA TRP A 188 -0.55 -18.33 12.36
C TRP A 188 -2.04 -18.57 12.54
N ILE A 189 -2.82 -18.75 11.48
CA ILE A 189 -4.27 -19.04 11.59
C ILE A 189 -4.58 -20.37 12.29
N HIS A 190 -3.57 -21.23 12.52
CA HIS A 190 -3.67 -22.52 13.20
C HIS A 190 -2.77 -22.59 14.46
N ASP A 191 -2.23 -21.45 14.89
CA ASP A 191 -1.39 -21.36 16.08
C ASP A 191 -2.22 -20.90 17.26
N ASP A 192 -2.64 -21.85 18.08
CA ASP A 192 -3.49 -21.60 19.26
C ASP A 192 -2.66 -21.22 20.50
N ASP A 193 -1.33 -21.17 20.40
CA ASP A 193 -0.45 -20.73 21.47
C ASP A 193 -0.58 -19.22 21.67
N PRO A 194 -0.90 -18.74 22.88
CA PRO A 194 -0.93 -17.30 23.18
C PRO A 194 0.39 -16.58 22.90
N GLY A 195 1.52 -17.26 23.06
CA GLY A 195 2.86 -16.76 22.77
C GLY A 195 3.25 -16.85 21.30
N LEU A 196 2.40 -17.40 20.40
CA LEU A 196 2.65 -17.53 18.97
C LEU A 196 3.98 -18.21 18.63
N ALA A 197 4.43 -19.18 19.46
CA ALA A 197 5.75 -19.81 19.32
C ALA A 197 5.95 -20.48 17.93
N ARG A 198 4.90 -21.15 17.40
CA ARG A 198 4.95 -21.75 16.06
C ARG A 198 5.06 -20.71 14.97
N THR A 199 4.35 -19.59 15.12
CA THR A 199 4.34 -18.46 14.19
C THR A 199 5.69 -17.75 14.18
N MET A 200 6.26 -17.46 15.35
CA MET A 200 7.61 -16.90 15.49
C MET A 200 8.65 -17.78 14.83
N ALA A 201 8.65 -19.08 15.12
CA ALA A 201 9.59 -20.03 14.51
C ALA A 201 9.37 -20.17 12.98
N ALA A 202 8.12 -20.03 12.50
CA ALA A 202 7.84 -20.05 11.06
C ALA A 202 8.37 -18.79 10.38
N LEU A 203 8.18 -17.62 10.98
CA LEU A 203 8.67 -16.34 10.48
C LEU A 203 10.20 -16.32 10.46
N ASP A 204 10.86 -16.74 11.52
CA ASP A 204 12.33 -16.81 11.59
C ASP A 204 12.92 -17.67 10.47
N ARG A 205 12.38 -18.89 10.31
CA ARG A 205 12.78 -19.79 9.22
C ARG A 205 12.50 -19.24 7.84
N ALA A 206 11.39 -18.49 7.67
CA ALA A 206 11.02 -17.87 6.41
C ALA A 206 12.00 -16.76 6.04
N LEU A 207 12.35 -15.88 6.99
CA LEU A 207 13.31 -14.80 6.78
C LEU A 207 14.74 -15.34 6.50
N ALA A 208 15.17 -16.37 7.24
CA ALA A 208 16.46 -17.03 6.99
C ALA A 208 16.54 -17.62 5.57
N ARG A 209 15.46 -18.21 5.06
CA ARG A 209 15.39 -18.71 3.67
C ARG A 209 15.40 -17.56 2.66
N GLY A 210 14.64 -16.49 2.96
CA GLY A 210 14.56 -15.30 2.11
C GLY A 210 15.91 -14.62 1.90
N GLN A 211 16.72 -14.49 2.92
CA GLN A 211 18.07 -13.94 2.82
C GLN A 211 18.98 -14.76 1.88
N ARG A 212 18.95 -16.08 1.99
CA ARG A 212 19.73 -16.97 1.10
C ARG A 212 19.27 -16.83 -0.35
N PHE A 213 17.98 -16.69 -0.60
CA PHE A 213 17.41 -16.56 -1.94
C PHE A 213 17.78 -15.22 -2.58
N VAL A 214 17.74 -14.12 -1.83
CA VAL A 214 18.16 -12.78 -2.31
C VAL A 214 19.64 -12.78 -2.64
N GLY A 215 20.50 -13.35 -1.80
CA GLY A 215 21.92 -13.51 -2.07
C GLY A 215 22.20 -14.28 -3.36
N LEU A 216 21.51 -15.39 -3.59
CA LEU A 216 21.62 -16.17 -4.82
C LEU A 216 21.21 -15.39 -6.06
N ILE A 217 20.11 -14.60 -5.99
CA ILE A 217 19.65 -13.76 -7.11
C ILE A 217 20.65 -12.64 -7.38
N GLU A 218 21.20 -12.00 -6.35
CA GLU A 218 22.20 -10.94 -6.51
C GLU A 218 23.49 -11.47 -7.16
N ASP A 219 23.92 -12.66 -6.80
CA ASP A 219 25.08 -13.33 -7.42
C ASP A 219 24.77 -13.73 -8.86
N LEU A 220 23.58 -14.27 -9.14
CA LEU A 220 23.16 -14.63 -10.50
C LEU A 220 23.05 -13.40 -11.42
N CYS A 221 22.59 -12.25 -10.92
CA CYS A 221 22.52 -10.99 -11.66
C CYS A 221 23.89 -10.34 -11.89
N ARG A 222 24.94 -10.73 -11.15
CA ARG A 222 26.32 -10.27 -11.39
C ARG A 222 27.01 -10.99 -12.53
N ILE A 223 26.58 -12.19 -12.90
CA ILE A 223 27.18 -13.02 -13.94
C ILE A 223 27.04 -12.45 -15.36
N PRO A 224 25.88 -11.88 -15.81
CA PRO A 224 25.75 -11.40 -17.18
C PRO A 224 26.66 -10.22 -17.53
N ALA A 225 27.03 -9.39 -16.57
CA ALA A 225 27.91 -8.23 -16.82
C ALA A 225 29.35 -8.60 -17.20
N ARG A 226 29.79 -9.81 -16.87
CA ARG A 226 31.12 -10.32 -17.28
C ARG A 226 31.08 -10.96 -18.68
N ILE A 227 29.99 -11.55 -19.07
CA ILE A 227 29.85 -12.21 -20.40
C ILE A 227 29.72 -11.18 -21.52
N CYS A 228 29.07 -10.04 -21.30
CA CYS A 228 28.98 -8.96 -22.29
C CYS A 228 30.30 -8.20 -22.56
N ARG A 229 31.36 -8.44 -21.78
CA ARG A 229 32.68 -7.82 -22.02
C ARG A 229 33.60 -8.64 -22.92
N LEU A 230 33.20 -9.80 -23.38
CA LEU A 230 33.87 -10.55 -24.44
C LEU A 230 33.42 -10.04 -25.81
N ARG A 231 33.77 -8.80 -26.10
CA ARG A 231 33.67 -8.26 -27.45
C ARG A 231 34.76 -8.95 -28.29
N PRO A 232 34.45 -9.61 -29.41
CA PRO A 232 35.47 -10.15 -30.27
C PRO A 232 36.32 -9.01 -30.81
N ARG A 233 37.62 -9.11 -30.56
CA ARG A 233 38.65 -8.22 -31.09
C ARG A 233 38.60 -8.32 -32.61
N ARG A 234 38.02 -7.29 -33.27
CA ARG A 234 38.05 -7.13 -34.74
C ARG A 234 39.51 -7.18 -35.16
N ARG A 235 39.90 -8.22 -35.87
CA ARG A 235 41.15 -8.29 -36.62
C ARG A 235 41.13 -7.11 -37.60
N ARG A 236 42.05 -6.19 -37.40
CA ARG A 236 42.41 -5.14 -38.37
C ARG A 236 43.15 -5.87 -39.48
N GLY A 237 42.48 -6.03 -40.66
CA GLY A 237 43.14 -6.50 -41.88
C GLY A 237 44.18 -5.51 -42.33
N GLU A 238 45.42 -6.00 -42.40
CA GLU A 238 46.47 -5.37 -43.17
C GLU A 238 46.07 -5.36 -44.64
N SER A 239 45.83 -4.19 -45.20
CA SER A 239 45.85 -3.99 -46.64
C SER A 239 47.24 -3.60 -47.07
N SER A 240 47.89 -4.54 -47.72
CA SER A 240 49.13 -4.40 -48.44
C SER A 240 48.97 -3.30 -49.51
N GLU A 241 49.78 -2.28 -49.44
CA GLU A 241 50.16 -1.50 -50.58
C GLU A 241 51.18 -2.33 -51.40
N ASP A 242 50.81 -2.60 -52.62
CA ASP A 242 51.74 -2.91 -53.68
C ASP A 242 51.18 -2.37 -54.99
N THR A 243 51.90 -1.45 -55.61
CA THR A 243 52.08 -1.34 -57.06
C THR A 243 52.79 -0.03 -57.39
N ALA A 244 53.99 -0.11 -57.59
CA ALA A 244 54.76 -0.16 -58.81
C ALA A 244 54.40 0.88 -59.89
N ALA A 245 55.32 1.73 -60.01
CA ALA A 245 55.98 2.35 -61.16
C ALA A 245 55.61 1.79 -62.55
N ALA A 246 55.49 2.61 -63.47
CA ALA A 246 56.19 2.73 -64.72
C ALA A 246 55.39 3.45 -65.86
N ALA A 247 56.06 4.29 -66.51
CA ALA A 247 55.95 4.93 -67.81
C ALA A 247 55.25 6.25 -67.88
#